data_f510028406caaaf40466f7c657cdaaec
#
_entry.id   f510028406caaaf40466f7c657cdaaec
#
_cell.length_a   1.000
_cell.length_b   1.000
_cell.length_c   1.000
_cell.angle_alpha   90.00
_cell.angle_beta   90.00
_cell.angle_gamma   90.00
#
_symmetry.space_group_name_H-M   'P 1'
#
loop_
_entity.id
_entity.type
_entity.pdbx_description
1 polymer ?
#
loop_
_entity_poly.entity_id
_entity_poly.type
_entity_poly.pdbx_seq_one_letter_code
_entity_poly.pdbx_strand_id
1 'polypeptide(L)' 'MLSSSQAKSLLKHNSGLIPVIVGCQTHFEIAIDGQSIAPQRMNEVSRARQFKTLSAAYSYLRTYLEYRGDVSIRLLE' A
#
# COMPACT_ATOMS: atom_id res chain seq x y z
N MET A 1 3.56 9.93 -5.02
CA MET A 1 3.49 8.62 -4.37
C MET A 1 4.31 8.61 -3.10
N LEU A 2 3.97 7.72 -2.17
CA LEU A 2 4.68 7.60 -0.91
C LEU A 2 5.81 6.59 -1.04
N SER A 3 6.97 6.90 -0.46
CA SER A 3 8.00 5.88 -0.24
C SER A 3 7.54 4.95 0.89
N SER A 4 8.19 3.79 1.03
CA SER A 4 7.88 2.88 2.13
C SER A 4 8.07 3.55 3.49
N SER A 5 9.12 4.35 3.64
CA SER A 5 9.38 5.08 4.88
C SER A 5 8.30 6.11 5.19
N GLN A 6 7.84 6.84 4.17
CA GLN A 6 6.76 7.82 4.33
C GLN A 6 5.45 7.14 4.70
N ALA A 7 5.13 6.03 4.03
CA ALA A 7 3.92 5.26 4.31
C ALA A 7 3.93 4.73 5.74
N LYS A 8 5.04 4.17 6.17
CA LYS A 8 5.19 3.66 7.53
C LYS A 8 5.01 4.77 8.57
N SER A 9 5.62 5.93 8.32
CA SER A 9 5.51 7.07 9.22
C SER A 9 4.08 7.59 9.30
N LEU A 10 3.39 7.69 8.16
CA LEU A 10 2.00 8.13 8.13
C LEU A 10 1.10 7.22 8.97
N LEU A 11 1.23 5.91 8.80
CA LEU A 11 0.42 4.95 9.53
C LEU A 11 0.74 4.97 11.03
N LYS A 12 1.99 5.19 11.38
CA LYS A 12 2.42 5.22 12.77
C LYS A 12 1.91 6.44 13.51
N HIS A 13 1.88 7.60 12.84
CA HIS A 13 1.55 8.88 13.49
C HIS A 13 0.10 9.32 13.28
N ASN A 14 -0.69 8.58 12.52
CA ASN A 14 -2.08 8.93 12.22
C ASN A 14 -2.98 7.72 12.48
N SER A 15 -3.38 7.53 13.72
CA SER A 15 -4.13 6.35 14.15
C SER A 15 -5.49 6.18 13.46
N GLY A 16 -6.01 7.25 12.85
CA GLY A 16 -7.28 7.19 12.12
C GLY A 16 -7.15 6.80 10.66
N LEU A 17 -5.92 6.68 10.14
CA LEU A 17 -5.73 6.30 8.74
C LEU A 17 -5.87 4.79 8.57
N ILE A 18 -6.67 4.41 7.58
CA ILE A 18 -6.85 3.00 7.22
C ILE A 18 -6.28 2.79 5.82
N PRO A 19 -5.25 1.97 5.68
CA PRO A 19 -4.73 1.67 4.35
C PRO A 19 -5.74 0.87 3.54
N VAL A 20 -5.75 1.09 2.24
CA VAL A 20 -6.67 0.43 1.31
C VAL A 20 -5.85 -0.43 0.36
N ILE A 21 -6.22 -1.71 0.25
CA ILE A 21 -5.67 -2.57 -0.79
C ILE A 21 -6.62 -2.46 -1.98
N VAL A 22 -6.10 -1.98 -3.10
CA VAL A 22 -6.89 -1.75 -4.31
C VAL A 22 -6.63 -2.89 -5.28
N GLY A 23 -7.68 -3.66 -5.59
CA GLY A 23 -7.59 -4.74 -6.54
C GLY A 23 -7.81 -4.25 -7.95
N CYS A 24 -6.79 -4.37 -8.79
CA CYS A 24 -6.84 -4.06 -10.21
C CYS A 24 -7.01 -5.37 -10.99
N GLN A 25 -7.14 -5.29 -12.32
CA GLN A 25 -7.39 -6.49 -13.13
C GLN A 25 -6.27 -7.52 -13.03
N THR A 26 -5.03 -7.09 -12.94
CA THR A 26 -3.87 -7.98 -13.00
C THR A 26 -3.01 -7.97 -11.76
N HIS A 27 -3.30 -7.08 -10.81
CA HIS A 27 -2.45 -6.88 -9.64
C HIS A 27 -3.21 -6.18 -8.53
N PHE A 28 -2.54 -6.00 -7.40
CA PHE A 28 -3.05 -5.21 -6.28
C PHE A 28 -2.10 -4.06 -5.98
N GLU A 29 -2.66 -2.96 -5.49
CA GLU A 29 -1.89 -1.80 -5.05
C GLU A 29 -2.33 -1.43 -3.64
N ILE A 30 -1.51 -0.64 -2.96
CA ILE A 30 -1.85 -0.15 -1.63
C ILE A 30 -1.93 1.37 -1.69
N ALA A 31 -3.01 1.93 -1.18
CA ALA A 31 -3.19 3.37 -1.06
C ALA A 31 -3.34 3.76 0.40
N ILE A 32 -2.67 4.85 0.78
CA ILE A 32 -2.75 5.41 2.12
C ILE A 32 -3.03 6.90 1.95
N ASP A 33 -4.13 7.35 2.54
CA ASP A 33 -4.54 8.76 2.43
C ASP A 33 -4.63 9.22 0.97
N GLY A 34 -5.16 8.34 0.11
CA GLY A 34 -5.32 8.64 -1.31
C GLY A 34 -4.06 8.56 -2.14
N GLN A 35 -2.93 8.17 -1.54
CA GLN A 35 -1.65 8.09 -2.23
C GLN A 35 -1.16 6.65 -2.32
N SER A 36 -0.70 6.26 -3.51
CA SER A 36 -0.13 4.94 -3.74
C SER A 36 1.30 4.86 -3.20
N ILE A 37 1.77 3.65 -2.98
CA ILE A 37 3.14 3.41 -2.54
C ILE A 37 4.03 3.28 -3.77
N ALA A 38 5.18 3.97 -3.73
CA ALA A 38 6.14 3.93 -4.83
C ALA A 38 6.83 2.57 -4.91
N PRO A 39 7.22 2.13 -6.12
CA PRO A 39 7.97 0.90 -6.26
C PRO A 39 9.35 1.01 -5.63
N GLN A 40 9.95 -0.14 -5.34
CA GLN A 40 11.27 -0.18 -4.72
C GLN A 40 12.36 0.36 -5.63
N ARG A 41 12.20 0.21 -6.96
CA ARG A 41 13.18 0.68 -7.93
C ARG A 41 12.84 2.07 -8.43
N MET A 42 13.80 2.96 -8.37
CA MET A 42 13.60 4.37 -8.72
C MET A 42 13.29 4.60 -10.20
N ASN A 43 13.68 3.70 -11.08
CA ASN A 43 13.41 3.85 -12.51
C ASN A 43 11.96 3.53 -12.90
N GLU A 44 11.14 3.13 -11.96
CA GLU A 44 9.73 2.83 -12.20
C GLU A 44 8.80 3.80 -11.48
N VAL A 45 9.22 5.05 -11.33
CA VAL A 45 8.52 6.05 -10.52
C VAL A 45 7.14 6.43 -11.03
N SER A 46 6.83 6.14 -12.28
CA SER A 46 5.52 6.47 -12.86
C SER A 46 4.42 5.46 -12.48
N ARG A 47 4.78 4.37 -11.82
CA ARG A 47 3.83 3.32 -11.45
C ARG A 47 3.81 3.11 -9.94
N ALA A 48 2.62 2.83 -9.41
CA ALA A 48 2.49 2.38 -8.04
C ALA A 48 3.09 0.98 -7.89
N ARG A 49 3.57 0.65 -6.69
CA ARG A 49 4.06 -0.69 -6.38
C ARG A 49 2.94 -1.71 -6.59
N GLN A 50 3.24 -2.78 -7.31
CA GLN A 50 2.28 -3.81 -7.66
C GLN A 50 2.53 -5.09 -6.86
N PHE A 51 1.45 -5.71 -6.42
CA PHE A 51 1.48 -7.00 -5.72
C PHE A 51 0.67 -8.00 -6.54
N LYS A 52 1.17 -9.21 -6.68
CA LYS A 52 0.50 -10.23 -7.49
C LYS A 52 -0.76 -10.77 -6.84
N THR A 53 -0.80 -10.79 -5.52
CA THR A 53 -1.93 -11.35 -4.77
C THR A 53 -2.34 -10.42 -3.63
N LEU A 54 -3.58 -10.59 -3.17
CA LEU A 54 -4.06 -9.89 -1.99
C LEU A 54 -3.21 -10.23 -0.77
N SER A 55 -2.83 -11.49 -0.65
CA SER A 55 -2.00 -11.96 0.46
C SER A 55 -0.64 -11.26 0.48
N ALA A 56 -0.03 -11.06 -0.69
CA ALA A 56 1.26 -10.37 -0.79
C ALA A 56 1.14 -8.91 -0.35
N ALA A 57 0.08 -8.22 -0.77
CA ALA A 57 -0.17 -6.84 -0.36
C ALA A 57 -0.39 -6.74 1.15
N TYR A 58 -1.18 -7.65 1.70
CA TYR A 58 -1.45 -7.69 3.12
C TYR A 58 -0.18 -7.96 3.94
N SER A 59 0.65 -8.91 3.48
CA SER A 59 1.92 -9.23 4.12
C SER A 59 2.88 -8.03 4.12
N TYR A 60 2.87 -7.28 3.04
CA TYR A 60 3.68 -6.06 2.95
C TYR A 60 3.28 -5.06 4.05
N LEU A 61 1.99 -4.84 4.23
CA LEU A 61 1.50 -3.95 5.29
C LEU A 61 1.94 -4.44 6.68
N ARG A 62 1.83 -5.72 6.94
CA ARG A 62 2.15 -6.29 8.25
C ARG A 62 3.66 -6.32 8.53
N THR A 63 4.46 -6.66 7.52
CA THR A 63 5.89 -6.89 7.69
C THR A 63 6.71 -5.63 7.44
N TYR A 64 6.54 -4.99 6.28
CA TYR A 64 7.35 -3.83 5.94
C TYR A 64 6.87 -2.54 6.57
N LEU A 65 5.57 -2.32 6.58
CA LEU A 65 5.00 -1.11 7.17
C LEU A 65 4.69 -1.27 8.65
N GLU A 66 4.81 -2.47 9.17
CA GLU A 66 4.57 -2.81 10.58
C GLU A 66 3.19 -2.32 11.06
N TYR A 67 2.23 -2.34 10.16
CA TYR A 67 0.87 -1.90 10.44
C TYR A 67 0.01 -3.09 10.87
N ARG A 68 -0.65 -3.00 12.01
CA ARG A 68 -1.47 -4.09 12.56
C ARG A 68 -2.93 -3.73 12.76
N GLY A 69 -3.35 -2.57 12.24
CA GLY A 69 -4.73 -2.15 12.35
C GLY A 69 -5.62 -2.68 11.24
N ASP A 70 -6.77 -2.07 11.08
CA ASP A 70 -7.74 -2.45 10.07
C ASP A 70 -7.24 -2.10 8.67
N VAL A 71 -7.65 -2.92 7.71
CA VAL A 71 -7.31 -2.73 6.29
C VAL A 71 -8.60 -2.76 5.50
N SER A 72 -8.78 -1.79 4.62
CA SER A 72 -9.91 -1.75 3.70
C SER A 72 -9.50 -2.37 2.37
N ILE A 73 -10.44 -3.04 1.71
CA ILE A 73 -10.19 -3.65 0.41
C ILE A 73 -11.17 -3.06 -0.58
N ARG A 74 -10.66 -2.57 -1.70
CA ARG A 74 -11.45 -2.00 -2.77
C ARG A 74 -11.11 -2.69 -4.07
N LEU A 75 -12.11 -3.26 -4.72
CA LEU A 75 -11.92 -3.95 -6.00
C LEU A 75 -12.36 -3.02 -7.13
N LEU A 76 -11.50 -2.86 -8.10
CA LEU A 76 -11.82 -2.12 -9.34
C LEU A 76 -12.21 -3.12 -10.41
N GLU A 77 -13.36 -2.87 -11.02
CA GLU A 77 -13.85 -3.70 -12.11
C GLU A 77 -13.42 -3.19 -13.47
#